data_14907d7ed599eef2875ca7b13a855d8c
#
_entry.id   14907d7ed599eef2875ca7b13a855d8c
#
_cell.length_a   1.000
_cell.length_b   1.000
_cell.length_c   1.000
_cell.angle_alpha   90.00
_cell.angle_beta   90.00
_cell.angle_gamma   90.00
#
_symmetry.space_group_name_H-M   'P 1'
#
loop_
_entity.id
_entity.type
_entity.pdbx_description
1 polymer ?
#
loop_
_entity_poly.entity_id
_entity_poly.type
_entity_poly.pdbx_seq_one_letter_code
_entity_poly.pdbx_strand_id
1 'polypeptide(L)'
;MKPAELVSLHDRVEQLFREARNDLYYYVLSFGLAAHEAQETVQEVFLRFYLALKRGEQIENSRAWIFRVAHNLALNAIQRTVTRRLFAVEAAGSGAGVGDDPEKTLIRKQTAGKIRQALRELSPQQRLCLQLRAEGLRYAEIAREIGVGTSTVGKFLSRAVRKLRKAVHE
;
A
#
# COMPACT_ATOMS: atom_id res chain seq x y z
N MET A 1 7.10 -2.59 -31.46
CA MET A 1 5.77 -2.47 -30.86
C MET A 1 4.90 -1.62 -31.79
N LYS A 2 3.73 -2.15 -32.20
CA LYS A 2 2.83 -1.47 -33.17
C LYS A 2 2.10 -0.32 -32.50
N PRO A 3 1.71 0.76 -33.20
CA PRO A 3 0.98 1.91 -32.62
C PRO A 3 -0.29 1.51 -31.86
N ALA A 4 -1.03 0.52 -32.35
CA ALA A 4 -2.24 0.00 -31.71
C ALA A 4 -1.95 -0.69 -30.35
N GLU A 5 -0.80 -1.34 -30.21
CA GLU A 5 -0.39 -1.97 -28.94
C GLU A 5 0.02 -0.92 -27.89
N LEU A 6 0.57 0.20 -28.34
CA LEU A 6 0.90 1.34 -27.46
C LEU A 6 -0.35 2.04 -26.94
N VAL A 7 -1.37 2.22 -27.77
CA VAL A 7 -2.67 2.80 -27.37
C VAL A 7 -3.33 1.90 -26.32
N SER A 8 -3.42 0.60 -26.59
CA SER A 8 -3.99 -0.39 -25.67
C SER A 8 -3.22 -0.46 -24.34
N LEU A 9 -1.88 -0.32 -24.34
CA LEU A 9 -1.05 -0.33 -23.14
C LEU A 9 -1.27 0.95 -22.30
N HIS A 10 -1.34 2.09 -22.98
CA HIS A 10 -1.58 3.38 -22.33
C HIS A 10 -2.95 3.40 -21.65
N ASP A 11 -4.00 2.98 -22.36
CA ASP A 11 -5.37 2.90 -21.84
C ASP A 11 -5.44 1.99 -20.60
N ARG A 12 -4.77 0.86 -20.62
CA ARG A 12 -4.72 -0.08 -19.49
C ARG A 12 -4.08 0.55 -18.25
N VAL A 13 -2.97 1.26 -18.44
CA VAL A 13 -2.28 1.95 -17.33
C VAL A 13 -3.13 3.10 -16.81
N GLU A 14 -3.73 3.90 -17.70
CA GLU A 14 -4.57 5.03 -17.33
C GLU A 14 -5.82 4.58 -16.56
N GLN A 15 -6.48 3.52 -17.02
CA GLN A 15 -7.64 2.95 -16.33
C GLN A 15 -7.26 2.52 -14.92
N LEU A 16 -6.19 1.73 -14.78
CA LEU A 16 -5.74 1.27 -13.46
C LEU A 16 -5.34 2.45 -12.56
N PHE A 17 -4.71 3.49 -13.13
CA PHE A 17 -4.36 4.70 -12.39
C PHE A 17 -5.61 5.40 -11.84
N ARG A 18 -6.63 5.61 -12.65
CA ARG A 18 -7.90 6.22 -12.21
C ARG A 18 -8.56 5.44 -11.08
N GLU A 19 -8.56 4.10 -11.19
CA GLU A 19 -9.24 3.21 -10.25
C GLU A 19 -8.48 3.02 -8.93
N ALA A 20 -7.16 2.99 -8.97
CA ALA A 20 -6.36 2.50 -7.83
C ALA A 20 -5.45 3.55 -7.18
N ARG A 21 -5.22 4.72 -7.80
CA ARG A 21 -4.25 5.71 -7.30
C ARG A 21 -4.52 6.17 -5.86
N ASN A 22 -5.79 6.38 -5.53
CA ASN A 22 -6.18 6.87 -4.20
C ASN A 22 -5.98 5.78 -3.15
N ASP A 23 -6.41 4.55 -3.43
CA ASP A 23 -6.23 3.42 -2.53
C ASP A 23 -4.75 3.15 -2.30
N LEU A 24 -3.95 3.21 -3.37
CA LEU A 24 -2.50 3.04 -3.31
C LEU A 24 -1.82 4.14 -2.51
N TYR A 25 -2.25 5.39 -2.69
CA TYR A 25 -1.75 6.54 -1.93
C TYR A 25 -2.00 6.38 -0.43
N TYR A 26 -3.24 6.05 -0.03
CA TYR A 26 -3.55 5.83 1.38
C TYR A 26 -2.84 4.59 1.95
N TYR A 27 -2.67 3.56 1.14
CA TYR A 27 -1.88 2.39 1.52
C TYR A 27 -0.43 2.78 1.83
N VAL A 28 0.21 3.55 0.97
CA VAL A 28 1.59 4.04 1.17
C VAL A 28 1.68 4.97 2.38
N LEU A 29 0.73 5.90 2.55
CA LEU A 29 0.66 6.77 3.74
C LEU A 29 0.56 5.98 5.04
N SER A 30 -0.07 4.81 5.03
CA SER A 30 -0.19 3.97 6.22
C SER A 30 1.15 3.47 6.77
N PHE A 31 2.24 3.59 5.99
CA PHE A 31 3.60 3.30 6.42
C PHE A 31 4.27 4.46 7.17
N GLY A 32 3.61 5.63 7.25
CA GLY A 32 4.14 6.82 7.93
C GLY A 32 5.03 7.70 7.04
N LEU A 33 4.98 7.52 5.72
CA LEU A 33 5.62 8.41 4.77
C LEU A 33 4.93 9.78 4.77
N ALA A 34 5.68 10.84 4.45
CA ALA A 34 5.11 12.15 4.22
C ALA A 34 4.26 12.17 2.92
N ALA A 35 3.33 13.12 2.81
CA ALA A 35 2.41 13.20 1.68
C ALA A 35 3.11 13.24 0.32
N HIS A 36 4.20 14.02 0.20
CA HIS A 36 4.99 14.11 -1.03
C HIS A 36 5.71 12.80 -1.35
N GLU A 37 6.30 12.13 -0.36
CA GLU A 37 6.96 10.82 -0.54
C GLU A 37 5.95 9.74 -0.99
N ALA A 38 4.72 9.78 -0.45
CA ALA A 38 3.66 8.88 -0.85
C ALA A 38 3.22 9.13 -2.31
N GLN A 39 3.12 10.42 -2.73
CA GLN A 39 2.82 10.77 -4.12
C GLN A 39 3.91 10.30 -5.08
N GLU A 40 5.18 10.54 -4.75
CA GLU A 40 6.32 10.05 -5.53
C GLU A 40 6.34 8.53 -5.64
N THR A 41 6.05 7.84 -4.53
CA THR A 41 5.96 6.38 -4.52
C THR A 41 4.86 5.88 -5.46
N VAL A 42 3.68 6.51 -5.44
CA VAL A 42 2.57 6.16 -6.35
C VAL A 42 2.97 6.35 -7.80
N GLN A 43 3.60 7.48 -8.15
CA GLN A 43 4.08 7.74 -9.51
C GLN A 43 5.10 6.69 -9.96
N GLU A 44 6.06 6.36 -9.11
CA GLU A 44 7.08 5.32 -9.39
C GLU A 44 6.46 3.94 -9.60
N VAL A 45 5.41 3.58 -8.83
CA VAL A 45 4.69 2.32 -9.03
C VAL A 45 4.06 2.24 -10.42
N PHE A 46 3.36 3.29 -10.85
CA PHE A 46 2.72 3.29 -12.17
C PHE A 46 3.72 3.36 -13.32
N LEU A 47 4.84 4.06 -13.14
CA LEU A 47 5.95 4.02 -14.09
C LEU A 47 6.51 2.62 -14.24
N ARG A 48 6.76 1.91 -13.13
CA ARG A 48 7.22 0.52 -13.16
C ARG A 48 6.21 -0.41 -13.79
N PHE A 49 4.92 -0.20 -13.53
CA PHE A 49 3.85 -0.98 -14.14
C PHE A 49 3.83 -0.79 -15.66
N TYR A 50 3.89 0.44 -16.13
CA TYR A 50 4.01 0.75 -17.55
C TYR A 50 5.23 0.07 -18.20
N LEU A 51 6.39 0.18 -17.58
CA LEU A 51 7.64 -0.43 -18.09
C LEU A 51 7.58 -1.96 -18.10
N ALA A 52 6.95 -2.57 -17.10
CA ALA A 52 6.76 -4.02 -17.04
C ALA A 52 5.88 -4.50 -18.20
N LEU A 53 4.74 -3.83 -18.41
CA LEU A 53 3.86 -4.14 -19.56
C LEU A 53 4.56 -3.91 -20.91
N LYS A 54 5.34 -2.82 -21.02
CA LYS A 54 6.10 -2.52 -22.24
C LYS A 54 7.16 -3.59 -22.56
N ARG A 55 7.72 -4.23 -21.54
CA ARG A 55 8.63 -5.38 -21.69
C ARG A 55 7.92 -6.70 -21.99
N GLY A 56 6.59 -6.70 -22.04
CA GLY A 56 5.78 -7.90 -22.30
C GLY A 56 5.57 -8.79 -21.08
N GLU A 57 5.79 -8.28 -19.86
CA GLU A 57 5.52 -9.05 -18.65
C GLU A 57 4.02 -9.39 -18.56
N GLN A 58 3.73 -10.68 -18.32
CA GLN A 58 2.36 -11.17 -18.14
C GLN A 58 1.93 -10.92 -16.69
N ILE A 59 1.14 -9.86 -16.49
CA ILE A 59 0.62 -9.48 -15.16
C ILE A 59 -0.86 -9.89 -15.11
N GLU A 60 -1.13 -11.00 -14.44
CA GLU A 60 -2.49 -11.55 -14.29
C GLU A 60 -3.39 -10.64 -13.45
N ASN A 61 -2.89 -10.18 -12.29
CA ASN A 61 -3.60 -9.28 -11.39
C ASN A 61 -2.85 -7.96 -11.25
N SER A 62 -3.26 -6.96 -12.02
CA SER A 62 -2.62 -5.64 -12.04
C SER A 62 -2.71 -4.92 -10.69
N ARG A 63 -3.85 -5.02 -9.98
CA ARG A 63 -4.00 -4.39 -8.66
C ARG A 63 -3.08 -5.04 -7.63
N ALA A 64 -3.03 -6.35 -7.53
CA ALA A 64 -2.10 -7.05 -6.64
C ALA A 64 -0.64 -6.68 -6.93
N TRP A 65 -0.28 -6.60 -8.20
CA TRP A 65 1.06 -6.23 -8.63
C TRP A 65 1.47 -4.84 -8.15
N ILE A 66 0.62 -3.81 -8.36
CA ILE A 66 0.94 -2.44 -7.93
C ILE A 66 1.02 -2.32 -6.40
N PHE A 67 0.17 -3.00 -5.63
CA PHE A 67 0.25 -2.98 -4.17
C PHE A 67 1.51 -3.67 -3.65
N ARG A 68 1.95 -4.76 -4.27
CA ARG A 68 3.21 -5.41 -3.94
C ARG A 68 4.42 -4.50 -4.22
N VAL A 69 4.43 -3.83 -5.37
CA VAL A 69 5.50 -2.88 -5.71
C VAL A 69 5.51 -1.70 -4.76
N ALA A 70 4.34 -1.11 -4.48
CA ALA A 70 4.18 -0.02 -3.52
C ALA A 70 4.68 -0.40 -2.12
N HIS A 71 4.34 -1.62 -1.67
CA HIS A 71 4.81 -2.16 -0.39
C HIS A 71 6.33 -2.16 -0.29
N ASN A 72 7.00 -2.71 -1.30
CA ASN A 72 8.45 -2.79 -1.33
C ASN A 72 9.11 -1.40 -1.39
N LEU A 73 8.55 -0.47 -2.17
CA LEU A 73 9.03 0.90 -2.24
C LEU A 73 8.86 1.65 -0.92
N ALA A 74 7.70 1.50 -0.26
CA ALA A 74 7.44 2.10 1.04
C ALA A 74 8.42 1.58 2.11
N LEU A 75 8.68 0.27 2.15
CA LEU A 75 9.68 -0.30 3.07
C LEU A 75 11.08 0.26 2.82
N ASN A 76 11.49 0.34 1.56
CA ASN A 76 12.79 0.92 1.21
C ASN A 76 12.89 2.40 1.60
N ALA A 77 11.81 3.17 1.43
CA ALA A 77 11.76 4.58 1.84
C ALA A 77 11.93 4.73 3.36
N ILE A 78 11.23 3.91 4.16
CA ILE A 78 11.36 3.91 5.61
C ILE A 78 12.78 3.55 6.03
N GLN A 79 13.37 2.50 5.47
CA GLN A 79 14.73 2.09 5.78
C GLN A 79 15.74 3.21 5.49
N ARG A 80 15.60 3.90 4.35
CA ARG A 80 16.46 5.06 4.03
C ARG A 80 16.29 6.19 5.04
N THR A 81 15.06 6.48 5.48
CA THR A 81 14.79 7.52 6.48
C THR A 81 15.36 7.15 7.83
N VAL A 82 15.21 5.90 8.27
CA VAL A 82 15.82 5.40 9.52
C VAL A 82 17.34 5.49 9.45
N THR A 83 17.95 5.01 8.37
CA THR A 83 19.39 5.08 8.15
C THR A 83 19.88 6.53 8.16
N ARG A 84 19.19 7.43 7.45
CA ARG A 84 19.53 8.87 7.44
C ARG A 84 19.42 9.49 8.83
N ARG A 85 18.41 9.13 9.63
CA ARG A 85 18.26 9.61 11.01
C ARG A 85 19.34 9.06 11.95
N LEU A 86 19.80 7.83 11.75
CA LEU A 86 20.91 7.26 12.53
C LEU A 86 22.25 7.95 12.22
N PHE A 87 22.44 8.45 11.00
CA PHE A 87 23.62 9.21 10.60
C PHE A 87 23.47 10.73 10.79
N ALA A 88 22.25 11.23 10.91
CA ALA A 88 21.93 12.62 11.23
C ALA A 88 21.42 12.69 12.68
N VAL A 89 22.33 12.60 13.63
CA VAL A 89 22.06 13.09 15.00
C VAL A 89 21.95 14.61 14.89
N GLU A 90 20.73 15.12 15.02
CA GLU A 90 20.25 16.49 15.03
C GLU A 90 19.39 16.88 13.80
N ALA A 91 18.09 16.76 13.98
CA ALA A 91 17.05 17.76 13.70
C ALA A 91 15.65 17.11 13.80
N ALA A 92 14.89 17.61 14.76
CA ALA A 92 13.51 17.24 15.00
C ALA A 92 12.59 17.71 13.85
N GLY A 93 11.56 16.91 13.53
CA GLY A 93 10.53 17.31 12.60
C GLY A 93 9.44 16.26 12.49
N SER A 94 8.39 16.36 13.30
CA SER A 94 7.19 15.56 13.26
C SER A 94 6.36 15.89 12.00
N GLY A 95 6.04 14.88 11.18
CA GLY A 95 5.14 15.01 10.06
C GLY A 95 3.67 14.99 10.49
N ALA A 96 2.97 16.06 10.23
CA ALA A 96 1.59 16.30 10.58
C ALA A 96 0.59 15.53 9.70
N GLY A 97 -0.56 15.19 10.32
CA GLY A 97 -1.70 14.59 9.64
C GLY A 97 -2.44 15.57 8.75
N VAL A 98 -3.09 15.02 7.73
CA VAL A 98 -3.97 15.73 6.81
C VAL A 98 -5.29 16.01 7.51
N GLY A 99 -5.72 17.28 7.46
CA GLY A 99 -6.98 17.74 8.00
C GLY A 99 -8.17 17.35 7.13
N ASP A 100 -9.30 17.13 7.79
CA ASP A 100 -10.59 16.92 7.15
C ASP A 100 -11.72 17.55 7.99
N ASP A 101 -12.76 18.05 7.32
CA ASP A 101 -13.86 18.90 7.69
C ASP A 101 -14.72 18.47 8.89
N PRO A 102 -15.29 19.43 9.74
CA PRO A 102 -15.62 19.15 11.15
C PRO A 102 -16.99 18.58 11.51
N GLU A 103 -18.02 18.51 10.72
CA GLU A 103 -19.38 18.40 11.28
C GLU A 103 -20.20 17.09 11.17
N LYS A 104 -19.76 16.09 10.40
CA LYS A 104 -20.47 14.78 10.35
C LYS A 104 -19.67 13.61 10.90
N THR A 105 -18.72 13.86 11.78
CA THR A 105 -17.51 13.07 11.78
C THR A 105 -17.01 12.64 13.15
N LEU A 106 -17.53 13.07 14.29
CA LEU A 106 -16.84 12.76 15.55
C LEU A 106 -16.76 11.24 15.81
N ILE A 107 -17.85 10.52 15.71
CA ILE A 107 -17.87 9.05 15.94
C ILE A 107 -17.17 8.31 14.77
N ARG A 108 -17.44 8.72 13.53
CA ARG A 108 -16.74 8.15 12.35
C ARG A 108 -15.25 8.50 12.34
N LYS A 109 -14.86 9.70 12.77
CA LYS A 109 -13.46 10.12 12.90
C LYS A 109 -12.74 9.37 14.00
N GLN A 110 -13.36 9.13 15.13
CA GLN A 110 -12.78 8.34 16.22
C GLN A 110 -12.57 6.90 15.80
N THR A 111 -13.57 6.24 15.23
CA THR A 111 -13.46 4.86 14.73
C THR A 111 -12.46 4.74 13.57
N ALA A 112 -12.48 5.67 12.61
CA ALA A 112 -11.50 5.71 11.54
C ALA A 112 -10.07 5.99 12.05
N GLY A 113 -9.95 6.80 13.10
CA GLY A 113 -8.67 7.04 13.79
C GLY A 113 -8.13 5.77 14.45
N LYS A 114 -8.98 5.04 15.17
CA LYS A 114 -8.63 3.76 15.80
C LYS A 114 -8.22 2.70 14.76
N ILE A 115 -8.97 2.59 13.66
CA ILE A 115 -8.62 1.67 12.57
C ILE A 115 -7.29 2.06 11.93
N ARG A 116 -7.04 3.34 11.65
CA ARG A 116 -5.76 3.83 11.13
C ARG A 116 -4.61 3.50 12.07
N GLN A 117 -4.81 3.70 13.36
CA GLN A 117 -3.82 3.33 14.38
C GLN A 117 -3.55 1.82 14.37
N ALA A 118 -4.58 0.98 14.37
CA ALA A 118 -4.45 -0.46 14.32
C ALA A 118 -3.74 -0.94 13.04
N LEU A 119 -4.01 -0.30 11.89
CA LEU A 119 -3.31 -0.59 10.64
C LEU A 119 -1.82 -0.26 10.72
N ARG A 120 -1.43 0.82 11.42
CA ARG A 120 -0.02 1.16 11.65
C ARG A 120 0.70 0.14 12.54
N GLU A 121 -0.02 -0.51 13.44
CA GLU A 121 0.51 -1.55 14.33
C GLU A 121 0.66 -2.92 13.65
N LEU A 122 0.11 -3.09 12.45
CA LEU A 122 0.33 -4.31 11.67
C LEU A 122 1.79 -4.38 11.21
N SER A 123 2.37 -5.59 11.24
CA SER A 123 3.64 -5.79 10.55
C SER A 123 3.47 -5.53 9.05
N PRO A 124 4.56 -5.17 8.34
CA PRO A 124 4.49 -4.95 6.90
C PRO A 124 3.84 -6.11 6.15
N GLN A 125 4.22 -7.35 6.47
CA GLN A 125 3.66 -8.55 5.83
C GLN A 125 2.18 -8.77 6.16
N GLN A 126 1.75 -8.48 7.39
CA GLN A 126 0.34 -8.55 7.77
C GLN A 126 -0.49 -7.53 6.98
N ARG A 127 0.05 -6.33 6.79
CA ARG A 127 -0.59 -5.25 6.03
C ARG A 127 -0.71 -5.62 4.56
N LEU A 128 0.36 -6.14 3.95
CA LEU A 128 0.33 -6.59 2.56
C LEU A 128 -0.65 -7.75 2.36
N CYS A 129 -0.63 -8.77 3.22
CA CYS A 129 -1.59 -9.87 3.16
C CYS A 129 -3.04 -9.38 3.25
N LEU A 130 -3.32 -8.44 4.16
CA LEU A 130 -4.64 -7.86 4.32
C LEU A 130 -5.08 -7.10 3.06
N GLN A 131 -4.19 -6.30 2.48
CA GLN A 131 -4.46 -5.56 1.26
C GLN A 131 -4.73 -6.50 0.07
N LEU A 132 -3.85 -7.49 -0.16
CA LEU A 132 -4.04 -8.45 -1.24
C LEU A 132 -5.34 -9.27 -1.07
N ARG A 133 -5.72 -9.57 0.18
CA ARG A 133 -7.00 -10.21 0.46
C ARG A 133 -8.19 -9.30 0.13
N ALA A 134 -8.09 -8.00 0.43
CA ALA A 134 -9.10 -7.00 0.07
C ALA A 134 -9.23 -6.84 -1.47
N GLU A 135 -8.14 -7.04 -2.22
CA GLU A 135 -8.15 -7.11 -3.68
C GLU A 135 -8.72 -8.44 -4.23
N GLY A 136 -9.24 -9.30 -3.37
CA GLY A 136 -9.91 -10.53 -3.76
C GLY A 136 -9.02 -11.77 -3.89
N LEU A 137 -7.71 -11.67 -3.68
CA LEU A 137 -6.81 -12.81 -3.81
C LEU A 137 -7.13 -13.90 -2.79
N ARG A 138 -7.02 -15.15 -3.23
CA ARG A 138 -7.10 -16.33 -2.36
C ARG A 138 -5.77 -16.53 -1.61
N TYR A 139 -5.79 -17.27 -0.52
CA TYR A 139 -4.60 -17.53 0.29
C TYR A 139 -3.42 -18.12 -0.51
N ALA A 140 -3.70 -19.02 -1.44
CA ALA A 140 -2.67 -19.60 -2.30
C ALA A 140 -2.04 -18.56 -3.27
N GLU A 141 -2.84 -17.62 -3.76
CA GLU A 141 -2.38 -16.53 -4.63
C GLU A 141 -1.54 -15.55 -3.83
N ILE A 142 -2.00 -15.14 -2.64
CA ILE A 142 -1.23 -14.28 -1.72
C ILE A 142 0.11 -14.95 -1.38
N ALA A 143 0.09 -16.25 -1.05
CA ALA A 143 1.29 -17.01 -0.71
C ALA A 143 2.34 -16.97 -1.83
N ARG A 144 1.92 -17.12 -3.09
CA ARG A 144 2.79 -17.00 -4.28
C ARG A 144 3.33 -15.58 -4.44
N GLU A 145 2.47 -14.57 -4.27
CA GLU A 145 2.85 -13.15 -4.45
C GLU A 145 3.91 -12.69 -3.43
N ILE A 146 3.85 -13.17 -2.20
CA ILE A 146 4.75 -12.74 -1.12
C ILE A 146 5.84 -13.76 -0.76
N GLY A 147 5.86 -14.93 -1.42
CA GLY A 147 6.90 -15.94 -1.26
C GLY A 147 6.85 -16.70 0.08
N VAL A 148 5.66 -16.97 0.62
CA VAL A 148 5.47 -17.72 1.88
C VAL A 148 4.48 -18.88 1.70
N GLY A 149 4.34 -19.74 2.72
CA GLY A 149 3.32 -20.78 2.72
C GLY A 149 1.91 -20.25 3.01
N THR A 150 0.88 -20.94 2.52
CA THR A 150 -0.54 -20.60 2.75
C THR A 150 -0.92 -20.57 4.23
N SER A 151 -0.34 -21.44 5.04
CA SER A 151 -0.52 -21.44 6.51
C SER A 151 0.02 -20.16 7.15
N THR A 152 1.12 -19.62 6.63
CA THR A 152 1.70 -18.35 7.09
C THR A 152 0.79 -17.18 6.73
N VAL A 153 0.23 -17.17 5.52
CA VAL A 153 -0.78 -16.18 5.11
C VAL A 153 -1.98 -16.20 6.06
N GLY A 154 -2.49 -17.40 6.38
CA GLY A 154 -3.57 -17.58 7.35
C GLY A 154 -3.24 -16.99 8.72
N LYS A 155 -2.03 -17.23 9.24
CA LYS A 155 -1.55 -16.66 10.51
C LYS A 155 -1.45 -15.12 10.44
N PHE A 156 -0.95 -14.56 9.34
CA PHE A 156 -0.84 -13.11 9.16
C PHE A 156 -2.23 -12.46 9.12
N LEU A 157 -3.15 -12.99 8.34
CA LEU A 157 -4.52 -12.48 8.24
C LEU A 157 -5.28 -12.60 9.56
N SER A 158 -5.19 -13.74 10.26
CA SER A 158 -5.84 -13.92 11.56
C SER A 158 -5.34 -12.91 12.60
N ARG A 159 -4.04 -12.64 12.63
CA ARG A 159 -3.45 -11.64 13.53
C ARG A 159 -3.88 -10.22 13.16
N ALA A 160 -3.90 -9.90 11.86
CA ALA A 160 -4.33 -8.60 11.36
C ALA A 160 -5.80 -8.34 11.72
N VAL A 161 -6.70 -9.26 11.39
CA VAL A 161 -8.13 -9.15 11.68
C VAL A 161 -8.39 -9.03 13.19
N ARG A 162 -7.69 -9.79 14.02
CA ARG A 162 -7.82 -9.70 15.48
C ARG A 162 -7.44 -8.30 16.00
N LYS A 163 -6.34 -7.71 15.52
CA LYS A 163 -5.93 -6.35 15.89
C LYS A 163 -6.96 -5.31 15.47
N LEU A 164 -7.46 -5.40 14.24
CA LEU A 164 -8.47 -4.47 13.72
C LEU A 164 -9.79 -4.60 14.48
N ARG A 165 -10.24 -5.84 14.78
CA ARG A 165 -11.46 -6.06 15.55
C ARG A 165 -11.35 -5.48 16.95
N LYS A 166 -10.20 -5.65 17.63
CA LYS A 166 -9.94 -5.05 18.93
C LYS A 166 -10.09 -3.52 18.89
N ALA A 167 -9.49 -2.88 17.90
CA ALA A 167 -9.55 -1.41 17.75
C ALA A 167 -10.95 -0.85 17.46
N VAL A 168 -11.85 -1.66 16.92
CA VAL A 168 -13.25 -1.22 16.64
C VAL A 168 -14.15 -1.37 17.88
N HIS A 169 -13.85 -2.33 18.77
CA HIS A 169 -14.68 -2.65 19.93
C HIS A 169 -14.21 -2.03 21.25
N GLU A 170 -13.04 -1.41 21.27
CA GLU A 170 -12.50 -0.60 22.37
C GLU A 170 -12.66 0.91 22.07
#